data_5a52f148f7c05c3875ac1c5964b5bc02
#
_entry.id   5a52f148f7c05c3875ac1c5964b5bc02
#
_cell.length_a   1.000
_cell.length_b   1.000
_cell.length_c   1.000
_cell.angle_alpha   90.00
_cell.angle_beta   90.00
_cell.angle_gamma   90.00
#
_symmetry.space_group_name_H-M   'P 1'
#
loop_
_entity.id
_entity.type
_entity.pdbx_description
1 polymer ?
#
loop_
_entity_poly.entity_id
_entity_poly.type
_entity_poly.pdbx_seq_one_letter_code
_entity_poly.pdbx_strand_id
1 'polypeptide(L)'
;MKVLLVSPLPPPNGGMATWTEQYLRDSDGVNNVYTVNTAFIGERALHKGRKIKILPEIKRMASIMGSYLKILHTQSIDVIHINSSCSKTGILRDALCVAFANKKHLVFHCHCNIQDQLKGRLATKLGKYIFNRADCVFVLNKASFAYVRGLSRTQVRMIPNAIAHDLIASKYSVSDELRNIVYVGHVKIKKGICEIIEAARSEKDIKFHLIGPIADEIKQIHSPENVVFYGRKTHEEAMKMMKMADAFLFPSYTEGFSMVMLEAMAAGLPIIATDVGSNADMIEIKGGVVIKPQSSNEIVQAIENIRPQKVRAEMSKWNLHKVKSSYRDDAVFKQIQEVYHEICVPDLESD
;
A
#
# COMPACT_ATOMS: atom_id res chain seq x y z
N MET A 1 13.46 2.80 22.39
CA MET A 1 13.53 1.33 22.27
C MET A 1 14.46 0.94 21.12
N LYS A 2 15.00 -0.29 21.13
CA LYS A 2 15.79 -0.85 20.02
C LYS A 2 14.89 -1.76 19.17
N VAL A 3 14.61 -1.33 17.96
CA VAL A 3 13.71 -2.01 17.02
C VAL A 3 14.51 -2.66 15.90
N LEU A 4 14.29 -3.94 15.63
CA LEU A 4 14.81 -4.62 14.44
C LEU A 4 13.72 -4.64 13.38
N LEU A 5 13.88 -3.81 12.35
CA LEU A 5 12.96 -3.74 11.23
C LEU A 5 13.42 -4.63 10.08
N VAL A 6 12.62 -5.65 9.77
CA VAL A 6 12.81 -6.55 8.62
C VAL A 6 11.91 -6.09 7.49
N SER A 7 12.44 -5.33 6.54
CA SER A 7 11.65 -4.64 5.52
C SER A 7 12.44 -4.41 4.22
N PRO A 8 11.78 -4.30 3.06
CA PRO A 8 12.48 -3.86 1.86
C PRO A 8 12.86 -2.38 1.98
N LEU A 9 14.11 -2.06 1.63
CA LEU A 9 14.63 -0.70 1.49
C LEU A 9 14.70 -0.32 0.00
N PRO A 10 14.51 0.95 -0.36
CA PRO A 10 14.79 1.41 -1.71
C PRO A 10 16.30 1.37 -2.03
N PRO A 11 16.74 1.23 -3.31
CA PRO A 11 15.94 0.77 -4.45
C PRO A 11 15.69 -0.75 -4.44
N PRO A 12 14.63 -1.26 -5.10
CA PRO A 12 13.67 -0.55 -5.96
C PRO A 12 12.55 0.12 -5.15
N ASN A 13 12.00 1.21 -5.70
CA ASN A 13 10.87 1.89 -5.11
C ASN A 13 9.57 1.05 -5.23
N GLY A 14 8.75 1.10 -4.20
CA GLY A 14 7.48 0.40 -4.11
C GLY A 14 6.81 0.70 -2.78
N GLY A 15 5.52 0.47 -2.64
CA GLY A 15 4.74 0.89 -1.46
C GLY A 15 5.38 0.54 -0.11
N MET A 16 5.87 -0.70 0.06
CA MET A 16 6.57 -1.09 1.29
C MET A 16 7.91 -0.39 1.49
N ALA A 17 8.69 -0.18 0.40
CA ALA A 17 9.98 0.52 0.49
C ALA A 17 9.78 2.00 0.85
N THR A 18 8.77 2.64 0.26
CA THR A 18 8.36 4.01 0.61
C THR A 18 7.91 4.11 2.07
N TRP A 19 7.09 3.17 2.52
CA TRP A 19 6.68 3.09 3.93
C TRP A 19 7.89 2.94 4.86
N THR A 20 8.85 2.08 4.50
CA THR A 20 10.07 1.86 5.29
C THR A 20 10.90 3.13 5.40
N GLU A 21 11.07 3.86 4.31
CA GLU A 21 11.81 5.12 4.28
C GLU A 21 11.14 6.19 5.14
N GLN A 22 9.82 6.34 5.05
CA GLN A 22 9.04 7.25 5.88
C GLN A 22 9.15 6.90 7.38
N TYR A 23 8.98 5.60 7.71
CA TYR A 23 9.10 5.12 9.08
C TYR A 23 10.50 5.38 9.69
N LEU A 24 11.57 5.15 8.92
CA LEU A 24 12.93 5.42 9.39
C LEU A 24 13.16 6.91 9.64
N ARG A 25 12.62 7.78 8.80
CA ARG A 25 12.69 9.24 8.97
C ARG A 25 11.96 9.72 10.21
N ASP A 26 10.76 9.21 10.44
CA ASP A 26 9.93 9.55 11.61
C ASP A 26 10.52 8.99 12.91
N SER A 27 11.16 7.82 12.84
CA SER A 27 11.76 7.16 14.02
C SER A 27 13.09 7.76 14.44
N ASP A 28 13.67 8.68 13.66
CA ASP A 28 14.95 9.32 13.97
C ASP A 28 14.84 10.13 15.29
N GLY A 29 15.78 9.87 16.19
CA GLY A 29 15.77 10.44 17.53
C GLY A 29 14.75 9.83 18.54
N VAL A 30 13.83 8.97 18.08
CA VAL A 30 12.82 8.32 18.95
C VAL A 30 13.20 6.88 19.28
N ASN A 31 13.59 6.11 18.27
CA ASN A 31 13.98 4.71 18.39
C ASN A 31 15.33 4.44 17.72
N ASN A 32 16.12 3.53 18.29
CA ASN A 32 17.28 2.98 17.61
C ASN A 32 16.83 1.86 16.67
N VAL A 33 16.66 2.16 15.37
CA VAL A 33 16.16 1.20 14.38
C VAL A 33 17.29 0.53 13.65
N TYR A 34 17.41 -0.78 13.81
CA TYR A 34 18.31 -1.66 13.04
C TYR A 34 17.53 -2.26 11.89
N THR A 35 18.09 -2.28 10.68
CA THR A 35 17.36 -2.73 9.49
C THR A 35 17.94 -3.99 8.87
N VAL A 36 17.07 -4.90 8.45
CA VAL A 36 17.41 -6.03 7.57
C VAL A 36 16.68 -5.82 6.24
N ASN A 37 17.47 -5.52 5.20
CA ASN A 37 16.92 -5.26 3.87
C ASN A 37 16.44 -6.54 3.19
N THR A 38 15.16 -6.62 2.88
CA THR A 38 14.54 -7.76 2.17
C THR A 38 14.24 -7.46 0.70
N ALA A 39 14.65 -6.33 0.16
CA ALA A 39 14.41 -5.93 -1.22
C ALA A 39 15.02 -6.92 -2.23
N PHE A 40 14.40 -7.01 -3.40
CA PHE A 40 15.00 -7.67 -4.56
C PHE A 40 15.96 -6.69 -5.24
N ILE A 41 17.24 -7.04 -5.30
CA ILE A 41 18.30 -6.20 -5.88
C ILE A 41 18.68 -6.73 -7.27
N GLY A 42 19.08 -5.83 -8.19
CA GLY A 42 19.59 -6.15 -9.53
C GLY A 42 18.48 -6.39 -10.56
N GLU A 43 18.80 -7.15 -11.62
CA GLU A 43 17.90 -7.39 -12.78
C GLU A 43 16.50 -7.93 -12.40
N ARG A 44 16.37 -8.58 -11.24
CA ARG A 44 15.09 -9.07 -10.72
C ARG A 44 14.14 -7.97 -10.29
N ALA A 45 14.65 -6.83 -9.86
CA ALA A 45 13.84 -5.66 -9.54
C ALA A 45 13.11 -5.12 -10.78
N LEU A 46 13.70 -5.32 -11.96
CA LEU A 46 13.22 -4.81 -13.25
C LEU A 46 12.27 -5.78 -13.98
N HIS A 47 12.35 -7.09 -13.72
CA HIS A 47 11.65 -8.13 -14.49
C HIS A 47 10.67 -8.94 -13.63
N LYS A 48 9.48 -8.38 -13.34
CA LYS A 48 8.36 -9.16 -12.77
C LYS A 48 7.87 -10.17 -13.83
N GLY A 49 8.10 -11.46 -13.60
CA GLY A 49 7.56 -12.54 -14.45
C GLY A 49 8.55 -13.61 -14.91
N ARG A 50 9.86 -13.43 -14.74
CA ARG A 50 10.84 -14.47 -15.04
C ARG A 50 10.79 -15.63 -14.03
N LYS A 51 10.98 -16.87 -14.53
CA LYS A 51 11.11 -18.09 -13.69
C LYS A 51 12.12 -17.86 -12.58
N ILE A 52 11.74 -18.18 -11.35
CA ILE A 52 12.59 -18.05 -10.16
C ILE A 52 13.80 -18.96 -10.34
N LYS A 53 14.99 -18.37 -10.44
CA LYS A 53 16.23 -19.15 -10.36
C LYS A 53 16.47 -19.50 -8.90
N ILE A 54 16.46 -20.79 -8.56
CA ILE A 54 16.46 -21.29 -7.18
C ILE A 54 17.74 -20.89 -6.43
N LEU A 55 18.91 -21.04 -7.05
CA LEU A 55 20.20 -20.78 -6.40
C LEU A 55 20.41 -19.32 -5.96
N PRO A 56 20.12 -18.29 -6.79
CA PRO A 56 20.15 -16.88 -6.33
C PRO A 56 19.16 -16.58 -5.22
N GLU A 57 18.00 -17.27 -5.17
CA GLU A 57 17.03 -17.06 -4.10
C GLU A 57 17.51 -17.65 -2.77
N ILE A 58 18.13 -18.83 -2.79
CA ILE A 58 18.75 -19.44 -1.60
C ILE A 58 19.88 -18.53 -1.07
N LYS A 59 20.76 -18.01 -1.94
CA LYS A 59 21.83 -17.07 -1.54
C LYS A 59 21.25 -15.81 -0.90
N ARG A 60 20.20 -15.24 -1.48
CA ARG A 60 19.52 -14.05 -0.95
C ARG A 60 18.91 -14.35 0.43
N MET A 61 18.21 -15.47 0.55
CA MET A 61 17.63 -15.91 1.83
C MET A 61 18.71 -16.08 2.90
N ALA A 62 19.81 -16.77 2.58
CA ALA A 62 20.94 -16.95 3.48
C ALA A 62 21.56 -15.61 3.92
N SER A 63 21.72 -14.65 2.99
CA SER A 63 22.23 -13.32 3.30
C SER A 63 21.31 -12.54 4.24
N ILE A 64 19.99 -12.56 3.98
CA ILE A 64 18.98 -11.93 4.86
C ILE A 64 19.04 -12.56 6.26
N MET A 65 19.00 -13.89 6.34
CA MET A 65 19.07 -14.60 7.62
C MET A 65 20.39 -14.35 8.37
N GLY A 66 21.51 -14.32 7.65
CA GLY A 66 22.81 -13.98 8.25
C GLY A 66 22.83 -12.57 8.87
N SER A 67 22.31 -11.58 8.16
CA SER A 67 22.19 -10.21 8.68
C SER A 67 21.23 -10.13 9.87
N TYR A 68 20.09 -10.83 9.80
CA TYR A 68 19.10 -10.90 10.87
C TYR A 68 19.68 -11.51 12.15
N LEU A 69 20.32 -12.67 12.04
CA LEU A 69 20.93 -13.36 13.19
C LEU A 69 22.12 -12.57 13.77
N LYS A 70 22.92 -11.93 12.92
CA LYS A 70 24.02 -11.07 13.36
C LYS A 70 23.51 -9.93 14.25
N ILE A 71 22.45 -9.21 13.82
CA ILE A 71 21.88 -8.11 14.61
C ILE A 71 21.30 -8.65 15.92
N LEU A 72 20.54 -9.75 15.90
CA LEU A 72 19.97 -10.34 17.11
C LEU A 72 21.05 -10.78 18.12
N HIS A 73 22.22 -11.18 17.63
CA HIS A 73 23.33 -11.62 18.50
C HIS A 73 24.16 -10.45 19.03
N THR A 74 24.31 -9.39 18.24
CA THR A 74 25.17 -8.25 18.59
C THR A 74 24.42 -7.10 19.26
N GLN A 75 23.11 -7.04 19.16
CA GLN A 75 22.29 -5.96 19.70
C GLN A 75 21.22 -6.48 20.66
N SER A 76 20.98 -5.76 21.74
CA SER A 76 19.86 -6.01 22.64
C SER A 76 18.57 -5.46 22.03
N ILE A 77 17.93 -6.22 21.15
CA ILE A 77 16.68 -5.81 20.49
C ILE A 77 15.50 -5.99 21.46
N ASP A 78 14.63 -4.97 21.53
CA ASP A 78 13.40 -5.01 22.31
C ASP A 78 12.24 -5.55 21.46
N VAL A 79 12.06 -5.02 20.25
CA VAL A 79 10.98 -5.37 19.32
C VAL A 79 11.52 -5.76 17.96
N ILE A 80 11.01 -6.85 17.40
CA ILE A 80 11.21 -7.25 16.01
C ILE A 80 9.95 -6.86 15.24
N HIS A 81 10.07 -5.99 14.24
CA HIS A 81 8.99 -5.61 13.35
C HIS A 81 9.25 -6.16 11.94
N ILE A 82 8.41 -7.07 11.48
CA ILE A 82 8.53 -7.71 10.17
C ILE A 82 7.47 -7.16 9.22
N ASN A 83 7.90 -6.41 8.21
CA ASN A 83 7.05 -5.99 7.09
C ASN A 83 6.98 -7.08 6.04
N SER A 84 5.78 -7.54 5.73
CA SER A 84 5.56 -8.66 4.82
C SER A 84 4.56 -8.35 3.71
N SER A 85 4.89 -8.75 2.49
CA SER A 85 3.93 -8.85 1.37
C SER A 85 3.16 -10.18 1.39
N CYS A 86 3.42 -11.06 2.35
CA CYS A 86 2.87 -12.41 2.47
C CYS A 86 3.01 -13.26 1.19
N SER A 87 3.93 -12.90 0.28
CA SER A 87 4.20 -13.68 -0.94
C SER A 87 4.77 -15.06 -0.61
N LYS A 88 4.67 -16.03 -1.53
CA LYS A 88 5.09 -17.43 -1.27
C LYS A 88 6.52 -17.56 -0.73
N THR A 89 7.48 -16.83 -1.30
CA THR A 89 8.88 -16.84 -0.79
C THR A 89 9.05 -15.93 0.42
N GLY A 90 8.26 -14.86 0.50
CA GLY A 90 8.25 -13.93 1.63
C GLY A 90 7.79 -14.62 2.92
N ILE A 91 6.65 -15.31 2.88
CA ILE A 91 6.09 -15.96 4.07
C ILE A 91 7.01 -17.07 4.64
N LEU A 92 7.78 -17.75 3.77
CA LEU A 92 8.78 -18.73 4.22
C LEU A 92 9.95 -18.04 4.94
N ARG A 93 10.47 -16.94 4.37
CA ARG A 93 11.50 -16.10 5.01
C ARG A 93 11.01 -15.59 6.37
N ASP A 94 9.80 -15.07 6.40
CA ASP A 94 9.22 -14.47 7.60
C ASP A 94 9.02 -15.54 8.69
N ALA A 95 8.60 -16.75 8.33
CA ALA A 95 8.50 -17.86 9.26
C ALA A 95 9.87 -18.27 9.85
N LEU A 96 10.94 -18.21 9.06
CA LEU A 96 12.29 -18.42 9.56
C LEU A 96 12.71 -17.30 10.52
N CYS A 97 12.47 -16.02 10.17
CA CYS A 97 12.75 -14.91 11.09
C CYS A 97 12.01 -15.09 12.42
N VAL A 98 10.74 -15.47 12.37
CA VAL A 98 9.91 -15.73 13.55
C VAL A 98 10.45 -16.91 14.38
N ALA A 99 10.90 -18.00 13.73
CA ALA A 99 11.49 -19.16 14.42
C ALA A 99 12.74 -18.78 15.22
N PHE A 100 13.54 -17.84 14.72
CA PHE A 100 14.75 -17.35 15.37
C PHE A 100 14.57 -16.08 16.23
N ALA A 101 13.34 -15.58 16.35
CA ALA A 101 13.06 -14.39 17.16
C ALA A 101 13.29 -14.61 18.67
N ASN A 102 13.46 -15.86 19.12
CA ASN A 102 13.60 -16.23 20.53
C ASN A 102 12.42 -15.68 21.38
N LYS A 103 12.71 -15.13 22.55
CA LYS A 103 11.72 -14.52 23.47
C LYS A 103 11.53 -13.01 23.22
N LYS A 104 11.88 -12.50 22.04
CA LYS A 104 11.71 -11.09 21.70
C LYS A 104 10.26 -10.78 21.35
N HIS A 105 9.83 -9.55 21.65
CA HIS A 105 8.53 -9.07 21.19
C HIS A 105 8.49 -8.98 19.68
N LEU A 106 7.38 -9.39 19.09
CA LEU A 106 7.24 -9.55 17.65
C LEU A 106 5.98 -8.86 17.12
N VAL A 107 6.17 -7.91 16.25
CA VAL A 107 5.11 -7.31 15.44
C VAL A 107 5.22 -7.80 14.01
N PHE A 108 4.13 -8.33 13.47
CA PHE A 108 4.06 -8.78 12.08
C PHE A 108 3.11 -7.89 11.29
N HIS A 109 3.65 -7.12 10.33
CA HIS A 109 2.90 -6.14 9.56
C HIS A 109 2.65 -6.62 8.14
N CYS A 110 1.39 -6.84 7.80
CA CYS A 110 0.95 -7.35 6.50
C CYS A 110 0.64 -6.20 5.55
N HIS A 111 1.52 -5.94 4.57
CA HIS A 111 1.35 -4.91 3.55
C HIS A 111 0.61 -5.42 2.30
N CYS A 112 -0.42 -6.24 2.47
CA CYS A 112 -1.16 -6.86 1.37
C CYS A 112 -2.60 -7.20 1.78
N ASN A 113 -3.42 -7.59 0.82
CA ASN A 113 -4.64 -8.34 1.11
C ASN A 113 -4.25 -9.81 1.37
N ILE A 114 -4.30 -10.23 2.64
CA ILE A 114 -3.71 -11.49 3.10
C ILE A 114 -4.35 -12.70 2.41
N GLN A 115 -5.66 -12.69 2.24
CA GLN A 115 -6.43 -13.79 1.62
C GLN A 115 -6.00 -14.05 0.17
N ASP A 116 -5.53 -13.02 -0.54
CA ASP A 116 -5.06 -13.15 -1.92
C ASP A 116 -3.66 -13.77 -2.00
N GLN A 117 -2.88 -13.63 -0.94
CA GLN A 117 -1.48 -14.08 -0.87
C GLN A 117 -1.32 -15.45 -0.22
N LEU A 118 -2.00 -15.71 0.90
CA LEU A 118 -1.89 -16.95 1.65
C LEU A 118 -2.78 -18.07 1.07
N LYS A 119 -2.64 -18.33 -0.23
CA LYS A 119 -3.36 -19.40 -0.93
C LYS A 119 -2.62 -20.74 -0.81
N GLY A 120 -3.34 -21.79 -0.40
CA GLY A 120 -2.84 -23.16 -0.28
C GLY A 120 -2.38 -23.53 1.14
N ARG A 121 -2.46 -24.83 1.43
CA ARG A 121 -2.30 -25.41 2.79
C ARG A 121 -0.99 -24.98 3.48
N LEU A 122 0.13 -24.99 2.77
CA LEU A 122 1.44 -24.64 3.34
C LEU A 122 1.51 -23.14 3.71
N ALA A 123 1.12 -22.25 2.80
CA ALA A 123 1.14 -20.82 3.07
C ALA A 123 0.23 -20.45 4.25
N THR A 124 -0.96 -21.04 4.32
CA THR A 124 -1.89 -20.85 5.45
C THR A 124 -1.32 -21.37 6.77
N LYS A 125 -0.64 -22.56 6.76
CA LYS A 125 0.02 -23.11 7.97
C LYS A 125 1.15 -22.20 8.44
N LEU A 126 2.00 -21.70 7.52
CA LEU A 126 3.08 -20.76 7.86
C LEU A 126 2.51 -19.42 8.38
N GLY A 127 1.47 -18.89 7.75
CA GLY A 127 0.78 -17.69 8.22
C GLY A 127 0.23 -17.87 9.64
N LYS A 128 -0.49 -18.98 9.89
CA LYS A 128 -1.00 -19.30 11.23
C LYS A 128 0.11 -19.42 12.26
N TYR A 129 1.24 -20.06 11.91
CA TYR A 129 2.41 -20.15 12.79
C TYR A 129 2.93 -18.75 13.16
N ILE A 130 3.14 -17.89 12.15
CA ILE A 130 3.62 -16.51 12.35
C ILE A 130 2.65 -15.73 13.24
N PHE A 131 1.35 -15.76 12.91
CA PHE A 131 0.34 -14.97 13.62
C PHE A 131 0.23 -15.41 15.10
N ASN A 132 0.28 -16.72 15.38
CA ASN A 132 0.24 -17.21 16.76
C ASN A 132 1.52 -16.92 17.57
N ARG A 133 2.61 -16.58 16.91
CA ARG A 133 3.89 -16.27 17.54
C ARG A 133 4.12 -14.77 17.71
N ALA A 134 3.40 -13.95 16.92
CA ALA A 134 3.45 -12.52 17.04
C ALA A 134 2.65 -12.03 18.26
N ASP A 135 3.18 -11.03 18.99
CA ASP A 135 2.46 -10.33 20.05
C ASP A 135 1.34 -9.47 19.45
N CYS A 136 1.60 -8.85 18.30
CA CYS A 136 0.60 -8.10 17.55
C CYS A 136 0.77 -8.29 16.04
N VAL A 137 -0.35 -8.37 15.31
CA VAL A 137 -0.39 -8.39 13.85
C VAL A 137 -1.03 -7.10 13.32
N PHE A 138 -0.28 -6.35 12.50
CA PHE A 138 -0.80 -5.18 11.80
C PHE A 138 -1.33 -5.56 10.44
N VAL A 139 -2.50 -5.04 10.11
CA VAL A 139 -3.19 -5.26 8.83
C VAL A 139 -3.71 -3.94 8.26
N LEU A 140 -3.88 -3.87 6.93
CA LEU A 140 -4.23 -2.65 6.22
C LEU A 140 -5.73 -2.51 5.91
N ASN A 141 -6.52 -3.58 6.07
CA ASN A 141 -7.95 -3.59 5.70
C ASN A 141 -8.77 -4.57 6.54
N LYS A 142 -10.08 -4.35 6.54
CA LYS A 142 -11.05 -5.18 7.29
C LYS A 142 -11.05 -6.65 6.90
N ALA A 143 -10.86 -6.94 5.61
CA ALA A 143 -10.81 -8.31 5.11
C ALA A 143 -9.62 -9.08 5.67
N SER A 144 -8.42 -8.47 5.68
CA SER A 144 -7.23 -9.03 6.32
C SER A 144 -7.37 -9.15 7.83
N PHE A 145 -8.04 -8.17 8.48
CA PHE A 145 -8.36 -8.24 9.91
C PHE A 145 -9.20 -9.47 10.25
N ALA A 146 -10.31 -9.66 9.54
CA ALA A 146 -11.18 -10.82 9.72
C ALA A 146 -10.45 -12.14 9.46
N TYR A 147 -9.60 -12.18 8.42
CA TYR A 147 -8.83 -13.37 8.07
C TYR A 147 -7.86 -13.79 9.18
N VAL A 148 -7.08 -12.84 9.74
CA VAL A 148 -6.13 -13.14 10.83
C VAL A 148 -6.88 -13.58 12.10
N ARG A 149 -7.97 -12.88 12.46
CA ARG A 149 -8.82 -13.25 13.61
C ARG A 149 -9.43 -14.65 13.48
N GLY A 150 -9.73 -15.09 12.26
CA GLY A 150 -10.19 -16.46 11.99
C GLY A 150 -9.11 -17.54 12.14
N LEU A 151 -7.83 -17.17 12.07
CA LEU A 151 -6.69 -18.10 12.14
C LEU A 151 -5.95 -18.11 13.48
N SER A 152 -5.99 -17.00 14.21
CA SER A 152 -5.19 -16.79 15.43
C SER A 152 -5.98 -15.98 16.46
N ARG A 153 -5.60 -16.15 17.74
CA ARG A 153 -6.12 -15.36 18.87
C ARG A 153 -5.24 -14.17 19.21
N THR A 154 -4.16 -13.95 18.47
CA THR A 154 -3.24 -12.82 18.68
C THR A 154 -3.95 -11.48 18.58
N GLN A 155 -3.38 -10.45 19.18
CA GLN A 155 -3.85 -9.09 19.00
C GLN A 155 -3.71 -8.67 17.54
N VAL A 156 -4.76 -8.10 16.96
CA VAL A 156 -4.76 -7.60 15.58
C VAL A 156 -5.15 -6.12 15.61
N ARG A 157 -4.33 -5.28 14.98
CA ARG A 157 -4.59 -3.85 14.84
C ARG A 157 -4.66 -3.47 13.37
N MET A 158 -5.62 -2.64 13.01
CA MET A 158 -5.64 -2.01 11.69
C MET A 158 -4.76 -0.76 11.74
N ILE A 159 -3.58 -0.83 11.11
CA ILE A 159 -2.65 0.29 10.98
C ILE A 159 -2.55 0.63 9.50
N PRO A 160 -3.06 1.77 9.04
CA PRO A 160 -3.02 2.15 7.63
C PRO A 160 -1.59 2.50 7.19
N ASN A 161 -1.37 2.55 5.88
CA ASN A 161 -0.19 3.23 5.37
C ASN A 161 -0.30 4.74 5.62
N ALA A 162 0.84 5.38 5.75
CA ALA A 162 0.95 6.81 6.02
C ALA A 162 1.33 7.61 4.77
N ILE A 163 1.04 8.89 4.81
CA ILE A 163 1.56 9.87 3.84
C ILE A 163 2.28 10.99 4.58
N ALA A 164 3.40 11.43 4.01
CA ALA A 164 4.17 12.53 4.56
C ALA A 164 3.32 13.81 4.60
N HIS A 165 3.35 14.49 5.72
CA HIS A 165 2.48 15.65 5.99
C HIS A 165 2.70 16.81 4.99
N ASP A 166 3.91 16.96 4.45
CA ASP A 166 4.27 17.97 3.45
C ASP A 166 3.67 17.71 2.06
N LEU A 167 3.24 16.48 1.78
CA LEU A 167 2.53 16.12 0.55
C LEU A 167 1.04 16.47 0.59
N ILE A 168 0.48 16.74 1.78
CA ILE A 168 -0.94 17.02 1.95
C ILE A 168 -1.25 18.45 1.53
N ALA A 169 -2.11 18.62 0.55
CA ALA A 169 -2.52 19.94 0.11
C ALA A 169 -3.22 20.74 1.22
N SER A 170 -2.91 22.01 1.34
CA SER A 170 -3.60 22.91 2.27
C SER A 170 -5.07 23.09 1.88
N LYS A 171 -5.32 23.20 0.57
CA LYS A 171 -6.64 23.24 -0.06
C LYS A 171 -6.55 22.70 -1.48
N TYR A 172 -7.68 22.28 -2.03
CA TYR A 172 -7.84 21.94 -3.44
C TYR A 172 -8.76 22.98 -4.10
N SER A 173 -8.39 23.46 -5.29
CA SER A 173 -9.23 24.34 -6.10
C SER A 173 -10.02 23.47 -7.07
N VAL A 174 -11.30 23.37 -6.85
CA VAL A 174 -12.20 22.59 -7.71
C VAL A 174 -12.56 23.41 -8.95
N SER A 175 -12.25 22.90 -10.12
CA SER A 175 -12.61 23.49 -11.42
C SER A 175 -14.15 23.51 -11.60
N ASP A 176 -14.64 24.45 -12.39
CA ASP A 176 -16.08 24.50 -12.70
C ASP A 176 -16.54 23.26 -13.46
N GLU A 177 -15.75 22.81 -14.42
CA GLU A 177 -16.04 21.67 -15.25
C GLU A 177 -15.10 20.48 -14.96
N LEU A 178 -15.60 19.27 -15.12
CA LEU A 178 -14.83 18.03 -15.08
C LEU A 178 -14.25 17.77 -16.48
N ARG A 179 -12.95 18.03 -16.67
CA ARG A 179 -12.26 17.90 -17.96
C ARG A 179 -11.09 16.92 -17.94
N ASN A 180 -10.46 16.75 -16.79
CA ASN A 180 -9.20 16.01 -16.67
C ASN A 180 -9.31 14.95 -15.59
N ILE A 181 -9.27 13.69 -15.98
CA ILE A 181 -9.22 12.56 -15.05
C ILE A 181 -7.84 11.92 -15.12
N VAL A 182 -7.21 11.70 -13.98
CA VAL A 182 -5.87 11.12 -13.90
C VAL A 182 -5.90 9.71 -13.31
N TYR A 183 -5.10 8.84 -13.89
CA TYR A 183 -4.70 7.54 -13.36
C TYR A 183 -3.18 7.53 -13.15
N VAL A 184 -2.72 7.01 -12.02
CA VAL A 184 -1.30 6.81 -11.75
C VAL A 184 -1.06 5.38 -11.28
N GLY A 185 -0.14 4.69 -11.94
CA GLY A 185 0.21 3.30 -11.62
C GLY A 185 0.74 2.53 -12.83
N HIS A 186 0.99 1.23 -12.67
CA HIS A 186 1.33 0.39 -13.82
C HIS A 186 0.16 0.32 -14.82
N VAL A 187 0.37 0.77 -16.04
CA VAL A 187 -0.63 0.77 -17.12
C VAL A 187 -0.70 -0.64 -17.71
N LYS A 188 -1.59 -1.48 -17.17
CA LYS A 188 -1.79 -2.90 -17.53
C LYS A 188 -3.24 -3.35 -17.34
N ILE A 189 -3.65 -4.45 -17.97
CA ILE A 189 -5.04 -4.96 -17.94
C ILE A 189 -5.55 -5.11 -16.47
N LYS A 190 -4.79 -5.76 -15.59
CA LYS A 190 -5.21 -5.97 -14.18
C LYS A 190 -5.37 -4.69 -13.35
N LYS A 191 -5.06 -3.56 -13.90
CA LYS A 191 -5.27 -2.24 -13.30
C LYS A 191 -6.48 -1.49 -13.88
N GLY A 192 -7.30 -2.18 -14.68
CA GLY A 192 -8.53 -1.63 -15.22
C GLY A 192 -8.33 -0.65 -16.38
N ILE A 193 -7.20 -0.76 -17.09
CA ILE A 193 -6.88 0.18 -18.18
C ILE A 193 -7.80 -0.03 -19.38
N CYS A 194 -8.24 -1.26 -19.64
CA CYS A 194 -9.20 -1.53 -20.72
C CYS A 194 -10.54 -0.85 -20.44
N GLU A 195 -10.98 -0.85 -19.18
CA GLU A 195 -12.21 -0.20 -18.74
C GLU A 195 -12.11 1.32 -18.83
N ILE A 196 -10.94 1.91 -18.53
CA ILE A 196 -10.70 3.35 -18.75
C ILE A 196 -10.79 3.69 -20.23
N ILE A 197 -10.13 2.92 -21.11
CA ILE A 197 -10.15 3.16 -22.56
C ILE A 197 -11.59 3.06 -23.10
N GLU A 198 -12.36 2.08 -22.64
CA GLU A 198 -13.74 1.92 -23.08
C GLU A 198 -14.65 3.05 -22.58
N ALA A 199 -14.54 3.44 -21.31
CA ALA A 199 -15.26 4.58 -20.77
C ALA A 199 -14.93 5.89 -21.51
N ALA A 200 -13.65 6.08 -21.88
CA ALA A 200 -13.21 7.27 -22.61
C ALA A 200 -13.84 7.41 -24.02
N ARG A 201 -14.31 6.32 -24.63
CA ARG A 201 -15.05 6.38 -25.90
C ARG A 201 -16.39 7.10 -25.78
N SER A 202 -17.03 6.97 -24.62
CA SER A 202 -18.32 7.63 -24.31
C SER A 202 -18.12 9.06 -23.79
N GLU A 203 -17.04 9.32 -23.08
CA GLU A 203 -16.72 10.59 -22.39
C GLU A 203 -15.76 11.46 -23.22
N LYS A 204 -16.20 11.91 -24.40
CA LYS A 204 -15.35 12.61 -25.38
C LYS A 204 -14.88 14.01 -24.92
N ASP A 205 -15.58 14.63 -24.01
CA ASP A 205 -15.26 15.95 -23.43
C ASP A 205 -14.27 15.86 -22.26
N ILE A 206 -13.92 14.64 -21.83
CA ILE A 206 -12.98 14.37 -20.75
C ILE A 206 -11.67 13.81 -21.30
N LYS A 207 -10.54 14.34 -20.83
CA LYS A 207 -9.21 13.85 -21.12
C LYS A 207 -8.73 12.92 -20.00
N PHE A 208 -8.33 11.70 -20.37
CA PHE A 208 -7.83 10.70 -19.45
C PHE A 208 -6.30 10.66 -19.50
N HIS A 209 -5.65 10.98 -18.40
CA HIS A 209 -4.19 11.05 -18.25
C HIS A 209 -3.68 9.80 -17.55
N LEU A 210 -3.03 8.88 -18.31
CA LEU A 210 -2.51 7.62 -17.79
C LEU A 210 -1.00 7.71 -17.56
N ILE A 211 -0.59 7.68 -16.29
CA ILE A 211 0.79 7.91 -15.86
C ILE A 211 1.35 6.61 -15.28
N GLY A 212 2.46 6.13 -15.84
CA GLY A 212 3.20 4.98 -15.35
C GLY A 212 3.73 4.07 -16.44
N PRO A 213 4.50 3.03 -16.08
CA PRO A 213 5.05 2.08 -17.04
C PRO A 213 3.94 1.35 -17.81
N ILE A 214 4.01 1.36 -19.12
CA ILE A 214 3.02 0.78 -20.03
C ILE A 214 3.44 -0.66 -20.34
N ALA A 215 2.55 -1.61 -20.02
CA ALA A 215 2.74 -3.01 -20.38
C ALA A 215 2.53 -3.24 -21.88
N ASP A 216 3.25 -4.21 -22.46
CA ASP A 216 3.19 -4.49 -23.91
C ASP A 216 1.78 -4.89 -24.38
N GLU A 217 1.01 -5.54 -23.52
CA GLU A 217 -0.38 -5.91 -23.76
C GLU A 217 -1.29 -4.69 -24.03
N ILE A 218 -0.99 -3.52 -23.44
CA ILE A 218 -1.75 -2.29 -23.62
C ILE A 218 -1.37 -1.56 -24.90
N LYS A 219 -0.10 -1.65 -25.32
CA LYS A 219 0.39 -0.97 -26.55
C LYS A 219 -0.33 -1.43 -27.82
N GLN A 220 -0.96 -2.62 -27.78
CA GLN A 220 -1.70 -3.19 -28.89
C GLN A 220 -3.18 -2.79 -28.93
N ILE A 221 -3.66 -2.10 -27.87
CA ILE A 221 -5.06 -1.71 -27.75
C ILE A 221 -5.25 -0.34 -28.42
N HIS A 222 -6.19 -0.27 -29.36
CA HIS A 222 -6.59 1.00 -29.97
C HIS A 222 -7.31 1.88 -28.95
N SER A 223 -6.73 3.01 -28.59
CA SER A 223 -7.29 3.99 -27.65
C SER A 223 -7.84 5.22 -28.39
N PRO A 224 -8.92 5.84 -27.88
CA PRO A 224 -9.43 7.09 -28.43
C PRO A 224 -8.46 8.26 -28.14
N GLU A 225 -8.58 9.36 -28.89
CA GLU A 225 -7.65 10.50 -28.83
C GLU A 225 -7.63 11.22 -27.47
N ASN A 226 -8.71 11.10 -26.69
CA ASN A 226 -8.81 11.68 -25.37
C ASN A 226 -8.12 10.84 -24.26
N VAL A 227 -7.49 9.71 -24.61
CA VAL A 227 -6.64 8.93 -23.69
C VAL A 227 -5.17 9.22 -23.98
N VAL A 228 -4.46 9.79 -23.01
CA VAL A 228 -3.05 10.18 -23.14
C VAL A 228 -2.17 9.34 -22.23
N PHE A 229 -1.22 8.62 -22.82
CA PHE A 229 -0.24 7.79 -22.13
C PHE A 229 1.06 8.56 -21.93
N TYR A 230 1.43 8.83 -20.66
CA TYR A 230 2.65 9.62 -20.34
C TYR A 230 3.88 8.75 -20.10
N GLY A 231 3.71 7.42 -20.00
CA GLY A 231 4.81 6.54 -19.62
C GLY A 231 5.25 6.77 -18.16
N ARG A 232 6.45 6.28 -17.84
CA ARG A 232 7.02 6.43 -16.49
C ARG A 232 7.36 7.90 -16.22
N LYS A 233 6.92 8.40 -15.09
CA LYS A 233 7.25 9.72 -14.55
C LYS A 233 7.93 9.57 -13.18
N THR A 234 8.63 10.60 -12.74
CA THR A 234 9.10 10.69 -11.35
C THR A 234 7.90 10.86 -10.41
N HIS A 235 8.09 10.58 -9.12
CA HIS A 235 7.04 10.79 -8.12
C HIS A 235 6.57 12.25 -8.09
N GLU A 236 7.51 13.19 -8.14
CA GLU A 236 7.22 14.63 -8.16
C GLU A 236 6.40 15.05 -9.37
N GLU A 237 6.78 14.58 -10.58
CA GLU A 237 6.00 14.85 -11.81
C GLU A 237 4.58 14.27 -11.72
N ALA A 238 4.44 13.04 -11.21
CA ALA A 238 3.12 12.41 -11.04
C ALA A 238 2.24 13.18 -10.05
N MET A 239 2.79 13.59 -8.91
CA MET A 239 2.10 14.43 -7.92
C MET A 239 1.68 15.79 -8.51
N LYS A 240 2.55 16.42 -9.31
CA LYS A 240 2.22 17.68 -10.00
C LYS A 240 1.05 17.48 -10.97
N MET A 241 1.05 16.40 -11.74
CA MET A 241 -0.05 16.10 -12.67
C MET A 241 -1.35 15.76 -11.93
N MET A 242 -1.29 15.04 -10.80
CA MET A 242 -2.46 14.83 -9.95
C MET A 242 -3.07 16.15 -9.46
N LYS A 243 -2.26 17.08 -8.98
CA LYS A 243 -2.73 18.40 -8.51
C LYS A 243 -3.40 19.25 -9.58
N MET A 244 -3.17 18.94 -10.86
CA MET A 244 -3.77 19.63 -12.02
C MET A 244 -5.01 18.93 -12.57
N ALA A 245 -5.35 17.75 -12.07
CA ALA A 245 -6.51 16.99 -12.49
C ALA A 245 -7.78 17.37 -11.71
N ASP A 246 -8.94 16.99 -12.23
CA ASP A 246 -10.24 17.25 -11.64
C ASP A 246 -10.76 16.05 -10.83
N ALA A 247 -10.28 14.84 -11.13
CA ALA A 247 -10.58 13.61 -10.41
C ALA A 247 -9.50 12.55 -10.61
N PHE A 248 -9.45 11.58 -9.71
CA PHE A 248 -8.57 10.42 -9.78
C PHE A 248 -9.39 9.15 -10.03
N LEU A 249 -9.00 8.36 -11.04
CA LEU A 249 -9.67 7.12 -11.42
C LEU A 249 -8.75 5.91 -11.17
N PHE A 250 -9.22 4.94 -10.37
CA PHE A 250 -8.44 3.78 -9.96
C PHE A 250 -9.22 2.47 -10.04
N PRO A 251 -9.52 1.95 -11.25
CA PRO A 251 -10.38 0.77 -11.47
C PRO A 251 -9.61 -0.55 -11.36
N SER A 252 -8.71 -0.68 -10.41
CA SER A 252 -7.84 -1.85 -10.21
C SER A 252 -8.65 -3.10 -9.85
N TYR A 253 -8.23 -4.29 -10.31
CA TYR A 253 -8.89 -5.56 -9.98
C TYR A 253 -8.50 -6.12 -8.62
N THR A 254 -7.38 -5.70 -8.07
CA THR A 254 -6.88 -6.15 -6.76
C THR A 254 -5.90 -5.15 -6.17
N GLU A 255 -6.07 -4.86 -4.89
CA GLU A 255 -5.20 -3.99 -4.10
C GLU A 255 -5.07 -4.53 -2.67
N GLY A 256 -4.06 -4.07 -1.94
CA GLY A 256 -3.99 -4.18 -0.48
C GLY A 256 -4.44 -2.86 0.15
N PHE A 257 -3.53 -1.90 0.10
CA PHE A 257 -3.74 -0.48 0.43
C PHE A 257 -2.99 0.35 -0.61
N SER A 258 -3.71 1.17 -1.37
CA SER A 258 -3.12 1.91 -2.49
C SER A 258 -2.47 3.22 -2.02
N MET A 259 -1.13 3.28 -2.06
CA MET A 259 -0.39 4.53 -1.77
C MET A 259 -0.77 5.64 -2.74
N VAL A 260 -0.91 5.31 -4.04
CA VAL A 260 -1.24 6.33 -5.04
C VAL A 260 -2.65 6.90 -4.87
N MET A 261 -3.59 6.10 -4.36
CA MET A 261 -4.92 6.62 -4.00
C MET A 261 -4.85 7.52 -2.76
N LEU A 262 -4.00 7.18 -1.78
CA LEU A 262 -3.74 8.03 -0.63
C LEU A 262 -3.11 9.37 -1.06
N GLU A 263 -2.19 9.34 -2.01
CA GLU A 263 -1.59 10.54 -2.64
C GLU A 263 -2.64 11.40 -3.36
N ALA A 264 -3.57 10.78 -4.09
CA ALA A 264 -4.67 11.47 -4.75
C ALA A 264 -5.64 12.12 -3.73
N MET A 265 -5.96 11.42 -2.65
CA MET A 265 -6.74 11.99 -1.55
C MET A 265 -6.01 13.17 -0.88
N ALA A 266 -4.69 13.05 -0.70
CA ALA A 266 -3.85 14.12 -0.13
C ALA A 266 -3.73 15.33 -1.06
N ALA A 267 -3.84 15.13 -2.37
CA ALA A 267 -3.98 16.22 -3.35
C ALA A 267 -5.38 16.85 -3.34
N GLY A 268 -6.34 16.25 -2.63
CA GLY A 268 -7.73 16.71 -2.55
C GLY A 268 -8.60 16.28 -3.74
N LEU A 269 -8.20 15.28 -4.51
CA LEU A 269 -8.98 14.84 -5.66
C LEU A 269 -10.21 14.04 -5.24
N PRO A 270 -11.38 14.23 -5.88
CA PRO A 270 -12.47 13.26 -5.89
C PRO A 270 -11.98 11.94 -6.48
N ILE A 271 -12.41 10.82 -5.88
CA ILE A 271 -11.90 9.49 -6.25
C ILE A 271 -13.00 8.66 -6.90
N ILE A 272 -12.68 7.99 -8.01
CA ILE A 272 -13.46 6.87 -8.54
C ILE A 272 -12.58 5.63 -8.40
N ALA A 273 -12.98 4.66 -7.58
CA ALA A 273 -12.18 3.46 -7.34
C ALA A 273 -13.02 2.21 -7.19
N THR A 274 -12.46 1.07 -7.55
CA THR A 274 -13.10 -0.24 -7.36
C THR A 274 -13.12 -0.66 -5.89
N ASP A 275 -14.15 -1.45 -5.51
CA ASP A 275 -14.27 -2.07 -4.19
C ASP A 275 -13.29 -3.26 -4.04
N VAL A 276 -12.01 -2.93 -3.89
CA VAL A 276 -10.94 -3.92 -3.68
C VAL A 276 -9.95 -3.45 -2.61
N GLY A 277 -9.50 -4.38 -1.78
CA GLY A 277 -8.57 -4.08 -0.69
C GLY A 277 -9.14 -3.07 0.31
N SER A 278 -8.42 -1.96 0.50
CA SER A 278 -8.85 -0.86 1.38
C SER A 278 -9.58 0.27 0.65
N ASN A 279 -9.79 0.18 -0.66
CA ASN A 279 -10.23 1.33 -1.45
C ASN A 279 -11.54 1.93 -0.92
N ALA A 280 -12.57 1.09 -0.71
CA ALA A 280 -13.85 1.55 -0.18
C ALA A 280 -13.73 2.10 1.26
N ASP A 281 -12.90 1.48 2.11
CA ASP A 281 -12.64 1.95 3.47
C ASP A 281 -11.87 3.29 3.50
N MET A 282 -11.01 3.55 2.50
CA MET A 282 -10.25 4.79 2.40
C MET A 282 -11.12 5.98 2.03
N ILE A 283 -11.94 5.86 0.97
CA ILE A 283 -12.74 6.98 0.46
C ILE A 283 -14.13 7.06 1.10
N GLU A 284 -14.64 5.96 1.67
CA GLU A 284 -16.03 5.84 2.10
C GLU A 284 -16.98 6.32 0.97
N ILE A 285 -18.21 6.71 1.29
CA ILE A 285 -19.14 7.29 0.30
C ILE A 285 -18.98 8.80 0.13
N LYS A 286 -18.15 9.43 0.96
CA LYS A 286 -17.98 10.89 1.02
C LYS A 286 -16.80 11.41 0.22
N GLY A 287 -15.77 10.59 0.03
CA GLY A 287 -14.54 10.98 -0.67
C GLY A 287 -14.52 10.60 -2.14
N GLY A 288 -15.51 9.84 -2.60
CA GLY A 288 -15.54 9.36 -3.98
C GLY A 288 -16.68 8.41 -4.27
N VAL A 289 -16.61 7.78 -5.44
CA VAL A 289 -17.56 6.77 -5.92
C VAL A 289 -16.87 5.42 -5.95
N VAL A 290 -17.47 4.44 -5.28
CA VAL A 290 -17.02 3.04 -5.29
C VAL A 290 -17.71 2.32 -6.43
N ILE A 291 -16.94 1.66 -7.29
CA ILE A 291 -17.41 0.95 -8.48
C ILE A 291 -17.03 -0.53 -8.44
N LYS A 292 -17.71 -1.38 -9.21
CA LYS A 292 -17.32 -2.78 -9.39
C LYS A 292 -16.10 -2.90 -10.31
N PRO A 293 -15.18 -3.85 -10.04
CA PRO A 293 -14.11 -4.15 -10.98
C PRO A 293 -14.66 -4.63 -12.34
N GLN A 294 -13.90 -4.39 -13.41
CA GLN A 294 -14.19 -4.87 -14.76
C GLN A 294 -15.50 -4.33 -15.35
N SER A 295 -15.87 -3.09 -15.03
CA SER A 295 -17.09 -2.44 -15.54
C SER A 295 -16.79 -1.01 -16.02
N SER A 296 -16.68 -0.83 -17.34
CA SER A 296 -16.58 0.50 -17.97
C SER A 296 -17.85 1.33 -17.78
N ASN A 297 -19.02 0.69 -17.78
CA ASN A 297 -20.31 1.36 -17.56
C ASN A 297 -20.38 2.01 -16.17
N GLU A 298 -19.87 1.34 -15.11
CA GLU A 298 -19.83 1.93 -13.77
C GLU A 298 -18.84 3.10 -13.68
N ILE A 299 -17.76 3.09 -14.49
CA ILE A 299 -16.85 4.26 -14.62
C ILE A 299 -17.63 5.44 -15.20
N VAL A 300 -18.37 5.25 -16.31
CA VAL A 300 -19.18 6.31 -16.95
C VAL A 300 -20.22 6.86 -15.96
N GLN A 301 -20.95 5.99 -15.26
CA GLN A 301 -21.92 6.41 -14.25
C GLN A 301 -21.28 7.19 -13.10
N ALA A 302 -20.10 6.74 -12.64
CA ALA A 302 -19.36 7.43 -11.59
C ALA A 302 -18.87 8.81 -12.03
N ILE A 303 -18.45 8.95 -13.30
CA ILE A 303 -18.08 10.23 -13.89
C ILE A 303 -19.28 11.18 -13.88
N GLU A 304 -20.46 10.74 -14.32
CA GLU A 304 -21.66 11.55 -14.29
C GLU A 304 -22.04 12.00 -12.86
N ASN A 305 -21.88 11.10 -11.87
CA ASN A 305 -22.15 11.42 -10.47
C ASN A 305 -21.23 12.54 -9.92
N ILE A 306 -20.00 12.64 -10.40
CA ILE A 306 -19.04 13.66 -9.95
C ILE A 306 -18.96 14.90 -10.89
N ARG A 307 -19.74 14.94 -12.00
CA ARG A 307 -19.76 16.12 -12.88
C ARG A 307 -20.11 17.41 -12.15
N PRO A 308 -21.11 17.45 -11.24
CA PRO A 308 -21.43 18.68 -10.54
C PRO A 308 -20.24 19.16 -9.67
N GLN A 309 -19.83 20.42 -9.84
CA GLN A 309 -18.73 21.04 -9.08
C GLN A 309 -18.93 20.90 -7.56
N LYS A 310 -20.16 21.12 -7.08
CA LYS A 310 -20.50 21.00 -5.66
C LYS A 310 -20.15 19.63 -5.09
N VAL A 311 -20.46 18.55 -5.83
CA VAL A 311 -20.14 17.16 -5.41
C VAL A 311 -18.63 16.98 -5.30
N ARG A 312 -17.88 17.43 -6.31
CA ARG A 312 -16.41 17.36 -6.28
C ARG A 312 -15.81 18.18 -5.13
N ALA A 313 -16.38 19.34 -4.83
CA ALA A 313 -15.93 20.19 -3.74
C ALA A 313 -16.14 19.52 -2.36
N GLU A 314 -17.29 18.88 -2.16
CA GLU A 314 -17.59 18.12 -0.92
C GLU A 314 -16.65 16.93 -0.77
N MET A 315 -16.42 16.14 -1.83
CA MET A 315 -15.48 15.01 -1.85
C MET A 315 -14.05 15.46 -1.57
N SER A 316 -13.60 16.52 -2.20
CA SER A 316 -12.28 17.12 -2.00
C SER A 316 -12.05 17.52 -0.54
N LYS A 317 -12.97 18.27 0.04
CA LYS A 317 -12.92 18.70 1.43
C LYS A 317 -12.86 17.49 2.38
N TRP A 318 -13.67 16.48 2.12
CA TRP A 318 -13.69 15.26 2.93
C TRP A 318 -12.37 14.48 2.82
N ASN A 319 -11.83 14.29 1.61
CA ASN A 319 -10.57 13.59 1.38
C ASN A 319 -9.40 14.26 2.11
N LEU A 320 -9.28 15.58 2.01
CA LEU A 320 -8.25 16.32 2.74
C LEU A 320 -8.41 16.20 4.27
N HIS A 321 -9.64 16.24 4.77
CA HIS A 321 -9.90 16.05 6.19
C HIS A 321 -9.54 14.62 6.63
N LYS A 322 -9.97 13.60 5.89
CA LYS A 322 -9.69 12.19 6.19
C LYS A 322 -8.19 11.89 6.21
N VAL A 323 -7.45 12.42 5.23
CA VAL A 323 -5.99 12.25 5.19
C VAL A 323 -5.33 12.91 6.40
N LYS A 324 -5.71 14.14 6.72
CA LYS A 324 -5.16 14.87 7.88
C LYS A 324 -5.44 14.20 9.22
N SER A 325 -6.62 13.60 9.38
CA SER A 325 -7.04 12.97 10.64
C SER A 325 -6.58 11.53 10.81
N SER A 326 -6.37 10.77 9.71
CA SER A 326 -6.24 9.32 9.78
C SER A 326 -4.98 8.75 9.13
N TYR A 327 -4.30 9.51 8.25
CA TYR A 327 -3.23 8.96 7.41
C TYR A 327 -1.92 9.76 7.45
N ARG A 328 -1.80 10.78 8.30
CA ARG A 328 -0.54 11.49 8.49
C ARG A 328 0.52 10.58 9.08
N ASP A 329 1.75 10.71 8.58
CA ASP A 329 2.91 9.93 8.98
C ASP A 329 3.14 9.98 10.51
N ASP A 330 3.20 11.16 11.10
CA ASP A 330 3.38 11.36 12.54
C ASP A 330 2.30 10.64 13.39
N ALA A 331 1.03 10.73 12.99
CA ALA A 331 -0.06 10.09 13.71
C ALA A 331 -0.07 8.56 13.56
N VAL A 332 0.20 8.05 12.35
CA VAL A 332 0.24 6.61 12.07
C VAL A 332 1.44 5.95 12.76
N PHE A 333 2.63 6.56 12.66
CA PHE A 333 3.83 5.98 13.26
C PHE A 333 3.80 6.07 14.79
N LYS A 334 3.14 7.09 15.36
CA LYS A 334 2.88 7.16 16.79
C LYS A 334 2.02 5.98 17.28
N GLN A 335 0.97 5.58 16.54
CA GLN A 335 0.18 4.39 16.86
C GLN A 335 1.04 3.11 16.89
N ILE A 336 1.99 2.99 15.97
CA ILE A 336 2.94 1.85 15.95
C ILE A 336 3.82 1.86 17.20
N GLN A 337 4.32 3.02 17.60
CA GLN A 337 5.14 3.16 18.80
C GLN A 337 4.35 2.85 20.07
N GLU A 338 3.10 3.28 20.16
CA GLU A 338 2.20 2.95 21.26
C GLU A 338 2.04 1.44 21.42
N VAL A 339 1.84 0.70 20.31
CA VAL A 339 1.78 -0.77 20.37
C VAL A 339 3.10 -1.38 20.81
N TYR A 340 4.25 -0.84 20.40
CA TYR A 340 5.54 -1.34 20.89
C TYR A 340 5.66 -1.16 22.41
N HIS A 341 5.18 -0.05 22.97
CA HIS A 341 5.14 0.16 24.42
C HIS A 341 4.20 -0.81 25.10
N GLU A 342 2.97 -0.97 24.57
CA GLU A 342 1.97 -1.91 25.11
C GLU A 342 2.51 -3.35 25.22
N ILE A 343 3.21 -3.85 24.21
CA ILE A 343 3.73 -5.23 24.20
C ILE A 343 5.00 -5.41 25.05
N CYS A 344 5.80 -4.34 25.24
CA CYS A 344 7.04 -4.41 25.99
C CYS A 344 6.86 -4.18 27.51
N VAL A 345 5.82 -3.46 27.90
CA VAL A 345 5.48 -3.20 29.32
C VAL A 345 4.21 -3.98 29.61
N PRO A 346 4.30 -5.14 30.28
CA PRO A 346 3.10 -5.85 30.73
C PRO A 346 2.31 -4.93 31.66
N ASP A 347 0.99 -4.90 31.51
CA ASP A 347 0.11 -4.21 32.45
C ASP A 347 0.44 -4.63 33.88
N LEU A 348 0.97 -3.70 34.67
CA LEU A 348 1.19 -3.88 36.11
C LEU A 348 -0.12 -3.68 36.90
N GLU A 349 -1.27 -3.65 36.21
CA GLU A 349 -2.59 -3.50 36.83
C GLU A 349 -3.54 -4.61 36.41
N SER A 350 -3.40 -5.77 37.02
CA SER A 350 -4.51 -6.72 37.24
C SER A 350 -4.16 -7.66 38.38
N ASP A 351 -4.13 -7.14 39.59
CA ASP A 351 -4.37 -7.88 40.81
C ASP A 351 -5.70 -7.45 41.44
#